data_fb42272e912af39bdc55a7eefd2161a5
#
_entry.id   fb42272e912af39bdc55a7eefd2161a5
#
_cell.length_a   1.000
_cell.length_b   1.000
_cell.length_c   1.000
_cell.angle_alpha   90.00
_cell.angle_beta   90.00
_cell.angle_gamma   90.00
#
_symmetry.space_group_name_H-M   'P 1'
#
loop_
_entity.id
_entity.type
_entity.pdbx_description
1 polymer ?
#
loop_
_entity_poly.entity_id
_entity_poly.type
_entity_poly.pdbx_seq_one_letter_code
_entity_poly.pdbx_strand_id
1 'polypeptide(L)'
;MIRIRDISLPPDGDMARLVQAAARQLRISPNEIKQLDLKRRSVDARKKNAVRIIYTVDVAVKGREDKILKMAHCARASLAQDPVYHVPQPRSIPAQRPVIVGFGPAGMFAALVLSMAGLRPLVLERGQDAKARHAAVLEFWKTGTLDPECNVQFGEGGAGTFSDGKLNTGVKNERIGWILEQFAGTGASADILYDAKPHIGTDELVTVVQNLRETIIHYGGEVRFGVKVTGLVTEDGCVTGVRAAQGGEEAVIPASCVLLAIGHSARDTFEALHAQGVPMEPKPFSMGVRIEHPQRLVNESQYGPFADAPGLGAADYKLNVRLPDGSSAYTFCMCPGGYVVAAASEEGGVVTNGMSDHARDGENANAALLVTLNPADFPDRSPLGGMYWQRQLEQTAFRAGGSNYCAPAQLVGDFLAKRPSQTLGGVQPTYRPGVTLCELHTVLPERITSVLEQALPELDRKLHGFAAPDAVLTAPETRSSSPVRILRDETRQSQLRGLYPCGEGAGYAGGITSAALDGILTAEAVIEAQKG
;
A
#
# COMPACT_ATOMS: atom_id res chain seq x y z
N MET A 1 -31.97 -10.42 2.57
CA MET A 1 -31.54 -10.68 1.16
C MET A 1 -30.96 -12.09 1.03
N ILE A 2 -30.97 -12.66 -0.15
CA ILE A 2 -30.36 -13.95 -0.45
C ILE A 2 -29.01 -13.71 -1.12
N ARG A 3 -27.92 -14.22 -0.53
CA ARG A 3 -26.58 -14.22 -1.13
C ARG A 3 -26.40 -15.41 -2.06
N ILE A 4 -26.00 -15.13 -3.32
CA ILE A 4 -25.70 -16.13 -4.33
C ILE A 4 -24.23 -16.01 -4.71
N ARG A 5 -23.47 -17.11 -4.60
CA ARG A 5 -22.04 -17.15 -4.89
C ARG A 5 -21.74 -17.81 -6.22
N ASP A 6 -20.56 -17.50 -6.78
CA ASP A 6 -19.96 -18.16 -7.94
C ASP A 6 -20.84 -18.13 -9.21
N ILE A 7 -21.50 -16.99 -9.47
CA ILE A 7 -22.18 -16.77 -10.75
C ILE A 7 -21.11 -16.45 -11.79
N SER A 8 -20.92 -17.33 -12.77
CA SER A 8 -19.90 -17.22 -13.80
C SER A 8 -20.50 -16.69 -15.11
N LEU A 9 -20.00 -15.54 -15.59
CA LEU A 9 -20.44 -14.91 -16.85
C LEU A 9 -19.26 -14.66 -17.80
N PRO A 10 -19.52 -14.49 -19.12
CA PRO A 10 -18.54 -13.97 -20.06
C PRO A 10 -18.06 -12.56 -19.65
N PRO A 11 -16.87 -12.11 -20.08
CA PRO A 11 -16.35 -10.78 -19.76
C PRO A 11 -16.88 -9.69 -20.70
N ASP A 12 -18.18 -9.73 -21.00
CA ASP A 12 -18.87 -8.77 -21.88
C ASP A 12 -19.48 -7.56 -21.14
N GLY A 13 -19.45 -7.58 -19.81
CA GLY A 13 -19.97 -6.48 -18.96
C GLY A 13 -21.50 -6.39 -18.89
N ASP A 14 -22.24 -7.38 -19.41
CA ASP A 14 -23.71 -7.34 -19.45
C ASP A 14 -24.34 -7.68 -18.09
N MET A 15 -24.74 -6.65 -17.36
CA MET A 15 -25.40 -6.77 -16.06
C MET A 15 -26.80 -7.41 -16.14
N ALA A 16 -27.50 -7.34 -17.27
CA ALA A 16 -28.80 -7.98 -17.43
C ALA A 16 -28.68 -9.52 -17.37
N ARG A 17 -27.57 -10.05 -17.87
CA ARG A 17 -27.24 -11.48 -17.75
C ARG A 17 -27.04 -11.92 -16.31
N LEU A 18 -26.54 -11.02 -15.45
CA LEU A 18 -26.31 -11.31 -14.02
C LEU A 18 -27.64 -11.52 -13.31
N VAL A 19 -28.63 -10.62 -13.55
CA VAL A 19 -29.99 -10.76 -13.02
C VAL A 19 -30.65 -12.05 -13.47
N GLN A 20 -30.54 -12.38 -14.76
CA GLN A 20 -31.09 -13.63 -15.32
C GLN A 20 -30.40 -14.87 -14.71
N ALA A 21 -29.10 -14.85 -14.52
CA ALA A 21 -28.34 -15.93 -13.91
C ALA A 21 -28.71 -16.15 -12.44
N ALA A 22 -28.86 -15.05 -11.68
CA ALA A 22 -29.32 -15.08 -10.29
C ALA A 22 -30.75 -15.67 -10.19
N ALA A 23 -31.67 -15.20 -11.01
CA ALA A 23 -33.04 -15.71 -11.06
C ALA A 23 -33.10 -17.22 -11.38
N ARG A 24 -32.30 -17.68 -12.35
CA ARG A 24 -32.18 -19.13 -12.69
C ARG A 24 -31.69 -19.95 -11.49
N GLN A 25 -30.70 -19.48 -10.74
CA GLN A 25 -30.20 -20.19 -9.57
C GLN A 25 -31.24 -20.28 -8.45
N LEU A 26 -32.08 -19.25 -8.29
CA LEU A 26 -33.17 -19.24 -7.32
C LEU A 26 -34.46 -19.93 -7.84
N ARG A 27 -34.51 -20.33 -9.11
CA ARG A 27 -35.69 -20.89 -9.78
C ARG A 27 -36.92 -19.97 -9.72
N ILE A 28 -36.69 -18.66 -9.90
CA ILE A 28 -37.73 -17.64 -9.94
C ILE A 28 -37.68 -16.87 -11.27
N SER A 29 -38.71 -16.09 -11.57
CA SER A 29 -38.69 -15.15 -12.69
C SER A 29 -37.73 -13.98 -12.39
N PRO A 30 -36.98 -13.46 -13.40
CA PRO A 30 -36.18 -12.24 -13.22
C PRO A 30 -36.98 -11.05 -12.64
N ASN A 31 -38.27 -10.95 -12.99
CA ASN A 31 -39.17 -9.91 -12.49
C ASN A 31 -39.53 -10.05 -10.99
N GLU A 32 -39.17 -11.14 -10.35
CA GLU A 32 -39.31 -11.34 -8.90
C GLU A 32 -38.13 -10.82 -8.12
N ILE A 33 -37.00 -10.48 -8.78
CA ILE A 33 -35.88 -9.79 -8.19
C ILE A 33 -36.23 -8.31 -8.10
N LYS A 34 -36.22 -7.76 -6.86
CA LYS A 34 -36.47 -6.34 -6.57
C LYS A 34 -35.20 -5.51 -6.63
N GLN A 35 -34.11 -6.09 -6.13
CA GLN A 35 -32.80 -5.44 -6.02
C GLN A 35 -31.72 -6.51 -6.12
N LEU A 36 -30.61 -6.16 -6.74
CA LEU A 36 -29.40 -6.98 -6.83
C LEU A 36 -28.19 -6.11 -6.51
N ASP A 37 -27.47 -6.46 -5.43
CA ASP A 37 -26.27 -5.77 -4.99
C ASP A 37 -25.05 -6.64 -5.24
N LEU A 38 -24.02 -6.06 -5.86
CA LEU A 38 -22.73 -6.72 -6.02
C LEU A 38 -22.03 -6.82 -4.67
N LYS A 39 -21.55 -8.02 -4.34
CA LYS A 39 -20.76 -8.30 -3.14
C LYS A 39 -19.34 -8.76 -3.45
N ARG A 40 -19.16 -9.33 -4.64
CA ARG A 40 -17.84 -9.68 -5.15
C ARG A 40 -17.85 -9.78 -6.66
N ARG A 41 -16.80 -9.23 -7.29
CA ARG A 41 -16.47 -9.41 -8.70
C ARG A 41 -15.00 -9.85 -8.78
N SER A 42 -14.72 -10.92 -9.52
CA SER A 42 -13.35 -11.38 -9.73
C SER A 42 -13.19 -11.95 -11.14
N VAL A 43 -12.02 -11.77 -11.74
CA VAL A 43 -11.67 -12.32 -13.04
C VAL A 43 -11.06 -13.71 -12.85
N ASP A 44 -11.58 -14.71 -13.54
CA ASP A 44 -10.99 -16.04 -13.68
C ASP A 44 -10.38 -16.18 -15.08
N ALA A 45 -9.07 -15.92 -15.16
CA ALA A 45 -8.26 -16.03 -16.37
C ALA A 45 -7.30 -17.24 -16.36
N ARG A 46 -7.54 -18.26 -15.50
CA ARG A 46 -6.71 -19.47 -15.46
C ARG A 46 -6.69 -20.23 -16.78
N LYS A 47 -7.75 -20.10 -17.56
CA LYS A 47 -7.86 -20.61 -18.94
C LYS A 47 -7.97 -19.42 -19.89
N LYS A 48 -6.88 -19.08 -20.59
CA LYS A 48 -6.80 -17.91 -21.47
C LYS A 48 -7.81 -17.94 -22.64
N ASN A 49 -8.28 -19.11 -23.05
CA ASN A 49 -9.31 -19.28 -24.08
C ASN A 49 -10.75 -19.29 -23.53
N ALA A 50 -10.92 -19.12 -22.22
CA ALA A 50 -12.22 -19.17 -21.54
C ALA A 50 -12.25 -18.27 -20.30
N VAL A 51 -11.82 -17.01 -20.47
CA VAL A 51 -11.85 -16.00 -19.39
C VAL A 51 -13.29 -15.75 -18.96
N ARG A 52 -13.52 -15.67 -17.64
CA ARG A 52 -14.84 -15.47 -17.04
C ARG A 52 -14.77 -14.42 -15.94
N ILE A 53 -15.88 -13.76 -15.68
CA ILE A 53 -16.08 -12.95 -14.48
C ILE A 53 -16.95 -13.74 -13.51
N ILE A 54 -16.51 -13.84 -12.28
CA ILE A 54 -17.19 -14.56 -11.21
C ILE A 54 -17.78 -13.55 -10.23
N TYR A 55 -19.09 -13.63 -10.03
CA TYR A 55 -19.84 -12.71 -9.18
C TYR A 55 -20.36 -13.40 -7.92
N THR A 56 -20.41 -12.65 -6.82
CA THR A 56 -21.28 -12.91 -5.67
C THR A 56 -22.24 -11.74 -5.54
N VAL A 57 -23.52 -12.02 -5.39
CA VAL A 57 -24.56 -11.00 -5.30
C VAL A 57 -25.47 -11.23 -4.11
N ASP A 58 -26.03 -10.16 -3.57
CA ASP A 58 -27.15 -10.19 -2.64
C ASP A 58 -28.41 -9.77 -3.36
N VAL A 59 -29.46 -10.56 -3.25
CA VAL A 59 -30.71 -10.38 -4.00
C VAL A 59 -31.87 -10.20 -3.03
N ALA A 60 -32.61 -9.09 -3.16
CA ALA A 60 -33.92 -8.92 -2.55
C ALA A 60 -34.98 -9.44 -3.53
N VAL A 61 -35.88 -10.28 -3.04
CA VAL A 61 -36.91 -10.95 -3.85
C VAL A 61 -38.34 -10.56 -3.44
N LYS A 62 -39.29 -10.76 -4.33
CA LYS A 62 -40.72 -10.71 -4.00
C LYS A 62 -41.09 -12.00 -3.25
N GLY A 63 -41.57 -11.87 -2.01
CA GLY A 63 -41.98 -13.02 -1.20
C GLY A 63 -40.99 -13.36 -0.06
N ARG A 64 -41.14 -14.55 0.50
CA ARG A 64 -40.36 -15.01 1.66
C ARG A 64 -39.07 -15.66 1.20
N GLU A 65 -37.95 -15.07 1.55
CA GLU A 65 -36.59 -15.50 1.18
C GLU A 65 -36.28 -16.94 1.65
N ASP A 66 -36.71 -17.32 2.86
CA ASP A 66 -36.53 -18.67 3.41
C ASP A 66 -37.24 -19.75 2.60
N LYS A 67 -38.44 -19.44 2.08
CA LYS A 67 -39.18 -20.36 1.19
C LYS A 67 -38.51 -20.51 -0.18
N ILE A 68 -38.07 -19.38 -0.77
CA ILE A 68 -37.38 -19.38 -2.07
C ILE A 68 -36.08 -20.19 -1.95
N LEU A 69 -35.29 -20.01 -0.91
CA LEU A 69 -34.07 -20.78 -0.68
C LEU A 69 -34.33 -22.28 -0.58
N LYS A 70 -35.37 -22.69 0.16
CA LYS A 70 -35.76 -24.11 0.27
C LYS A 70 -36.18 -24.69 -1.08
N MET A 71 -36.93 -23.94 -1.90
CA MET A 71 -37.39 -24.39 -3.22
C MET A 71 -36.26 -24.39 -4.27
N ALA A 72 -35.31 -23.45 -4.15
CA ALA A 72 -34.21 -23.36 -5.11
C ALA A 72 -33.26 -24.56 -5.07
N HIS A 73 -33.12 -25.23 -3.90
CA HIS A 73 -32.11 -26.28 -3.67
C HIS A 73 -30.72 -25.92 -4.19
N CYS A 74 -30.32 -24.65 -4.07
CA CYS A 74 -29.05 -24.14 -4.56
C CYS A 74 -28.01 -24.09 -3.43
N ALA A 75 -26.99 -24.96 -3.49
CA ALA A 75 -25.92 -25.00 -2.49
C ALA A 75 -25.06 -23.72 -2.44
N ARG A 76 -25.15 -22.86 -3.48
CA ARG A 76 -24.44 -21.58 -3.57
C ARG A 76 -25.25 -20.40 -3.03
N ALA A 77 -26.51 -20.64 -2.63
CA ALA A 77 -27.40 -19.61 -2.09
C ALA A 77 -27.58 -19.78 -0.57
N SER A 78 -27.55 -18.67 0.15
CA SER A 78 -27.77 -18.62 1.61
C SER A 78 -28.41 -17.28 1.98
N LEU A 79 -28.96 -17.15 3.19
CA LEU A 79 -29.28 -15.81 3.71
C LEU A 79 -28.01 -14.97 3.81
N ALA A 80 -28.10 -13.71 3.39
CA ALA A 80 -27.01 -12.76 3.49
C ALA A 80 -26.77 -12.39 4.96
N GLN A 81 -25.50 -12.47 5.37
CA GLN A 81 -25.02 -12.04 6.69
C GLN A 81 -23.63 -11.42 6.50
N ASP A 82 -23.46 -10.17 6.89
CA ASP A 82 -22.18 -9.49 6.95
C ASP A 82 -21.89 -9.09 8.39
N PRO A 83 -20.65 -9.27 8.89
CA PRO A 83 -20.26 -8.77 10.19
C PRO A 83 -20.33 -7.24 10.19
N VAL A 84 -20.82 -6.66 11.27
CA VAL A 84 -20.84 -5.21 11.49
C VAL A 84 -19.80 -4.88 12.55
N TYR A 85 -18.85 -4.02 12.20
CA TYR A 85 -17.86 -3.53 13.15
C TYR A 85 -18.44 -2.38 13.97
N HIS A 86 -18.22 -2.42 15.28
CA HIS A 86 -18.61 -1.37 16.22
C HIS A 86 -17.37 -0.86 16.94
N VAL A 87 -17.16 0.46 16.92
CA VAL A 87 -16.08 1.10 17.65
C VAL A 87 -16.32 0.91 19.17
N PRO A 88 -15.35 0.32 19.90
CA PRO A 88 -15.49 0.17 21.35
C PRO A 88 -15.49 1.52 22.05
N GLN A 89 -16.14 1.59 23.22
CA GLN A 89 -16.22 2.81 24.01
C GLN A 89 -15.33 2.70 25.26
N PRO A 90 -14.60 3.76 25.65
CA PRO A 90 -13.80 3.79 26.87
C PRO A 90 -14.71 3.93 28.10
N ARG A 91 -14.24 3.50 29.28
CA ARG A 91 -14.93 3.75 30.54
C ARG A 91 -14.65 5.14 31.11
N SER A 92 -13.49 5.69 30.79
CA SER A 92 -13.08 7.02 31.22
C SER A 92 -12.33 7.76 30.08
N ILE A 93 -12.41 9.07 30.11
CA ILE A 93 -11.66 9.92 29.17
C ILE A 93 -10.44 10.47 29.92
N PRO A 94 -9.21 10.23 29.46
CA PRO A 94 -8.01 10.73 30.13
C PRO A 94 -7.94 12.26 30.06
N ALA A 95 -7.31 12.88 31.07
CA ALA A 95 -7.13 14.32 31.13
C ALA A 95 -6.28 14.83 29.94
N GLN A 96 -5.21 14.11 29.63
CA GLN A 96 -4.39 14.34 28.44
C GLN A 96 -4.91 13.47 27.29
N ARG A 97 -4.95 14.04 26.08
CA ARG A 97 -5.38 13.31 24.90
C ARG A 97 -4.29 12.40 24.32
N PRO A 98 -4.63 11.31 23.60
CA PRO A 98 -3.67 10.53 22.85
C PRO A 98 -3.01 11.37 21.76
N VAL A 99 -1.70 11.18 21.55
CA VAL A 99 -0.96 11.76 20.43
C VAL A 99 -0.63 10.66 19.42
N ILE A 100 -0.90 10.93 18.15
CA ILE A 100 -0.58 10.05 17.02
C ILE A 100 0.51 10.72 16.19
N VAL A 101 1.61 10.03 15.96
CA VAL A 101 2.74 10.52 15.17
C VAL A 101 2.69 9.91 13.78
N GLY A 102 2.40 10.74 12.78
CA GLY A 102 2.22 10.34 11.38
C GLY A 102 0.75 10.18 10.97
N PHE A 103 0.43 10.62 9.76
CA PHE A 103 -0.93 10.63 9.19
C PHE A 103 -1.03 9.79 7.90
N GLY A 104 -0.32 8.65 7.87
CA GLY A 104 -0.53 7.57 6.91
C GLY A 104 -1.72 6.67 7.32
N PRO A 105 -2.01 5.57 6.59
CA PRO A 105 -3.20 4.73 6.83
C PRO A 105 -3.34 4.24 8.28
N ALA A 106 -2.24 3.87 8.93
CA ALA A 106 -2.28 3.45 10.35
C ALA A 106 -2.70 4.61 11.27
N GLY A 107 -2.09 5.79 11.12
CA GLY A 107 -2.41 6.97 11.91
C GLY A 107 -3.82 7.48 11.65
N MET A 108 -4.28 7.49 10.39
CA MET A 108 -5.62 7.92 10.00
C MET A 108 -6.71 7.05 10.63
N PHE A 109 -6.60 5.74 10.52
CA PHE A 109 -7.62 4.82 11.07
C PHE A 109 -7.54 4.71 12.60
N ALA A 110 -6.36 4.85 13.19
CA ALA A 110 -6.24 5.01 14.64
C ALA A 110 -6.92 6.30 15.12
N ALA A 111 -6.68 7.43 14.43
CA ALA A 111 -7.32 8.70 14.74
C ALA A 111 -8.85 8.64 14.59
N LEU A 112 -9.34 8.01 13.52
CA LEU A 112 -10.77 7.85 13.30
C LEU A 112 -11.43 7.07 14.44
N VAL A 113 -10.88 5.92 14.82
CA VAL A 113 -11.42 5.06 15.89
C VAL A 113 -11.37 5.78 17.24
N LEU A 114 -10.25 6.42 17.59
CA LEU A 114 -10.13 7.18 18.84
C LEU A 114 -11.08 8.39 18.89
N SER A 115 -11.28 9.08 17.76
CA SER A 115 -12.22 10.19 17.67
C SER A 115 -13.66 9.74 17.84
N MET A 116 -14.07 8.66 17.15
CA MET A 116 -15.41 8.07 17.31
C MET A 116 -15.66 7.54 18.73
N ALA A 117 -14.60 7.13 19.44
CA ALA A 117 -14.65 6.75 20.86
C ALA A 117 -14.63 7.97 21.83
N GLY A 118 -14.59 9.21 21.33
CA GLY A 118 -14.61 10.44 22.12
C GLY A 118 -13.27 10.82 22.79
N LEU A 119 -12.16 10.16 22.44
CA LEU A 119 -10.83 10.40 23.06
C LEU A 119 -10.09 11.60 22.47
N ARG A 120 -10.63 12.26 21.44
CA ARG A 120 -10.12 13.50 20.83
C ARG A 120 -8.61 13.49 20.55
N PRO A 121 -8.08 12.54 19.75
CA PRO A 121 -6.67 12.41 19.49
C PRO A 121 -6.09 13.68 18.83
N LEU A 122 -4.80 13.94 19.06
CA LEU A 122 -4.00 14.90 18.32
C LEU A 122 -3.06 14.15 17.38
N VAL A 123 -3.22 14.38 16.08
CA VAL A 123 -2.31 13.85 15.06
C VAL A 123 -1.26 14.89 14.70
N LEU A 124 0.00 14.47 14.67
CA LEU A 124 1.15 15.27 14.27
C LEU A 124 1.75 14.67 12.99
N GLU A 125 1.63 15.39 11.87
CA GLU A 125 2.18 14.99 10.57
C GLU A 125 3.30 15.97 10.19
N ARG A 126 4.48 15.42 9.83
CA ARG A 126 5.65 16.22 9.47
C ARG A 126 5.48 16.94 8.14
N GLY A 127 4.83 16.30 7.16
CA GLY A 127 4.54 16.91 5.87
C GLY A 127 3.29 17.78 5.88
N GLN A 128 2.88 18.20 4.69
CA GLN A 128 1.74 19.09 4.49
C GLN A 128 0.45 18.31 4.19
N ASP A 129 -0.67 19.03 4.12
CA ASP A 129 -1.94 18.51 3.62
C ASP A 129 -1.83 18.00 2.18
N ALA A 130 -2.78 17.18 1.74
CA ALA A 130 -2.73 16.49 0.47
C ALA A 130 -2.58 17.43 -0.75
N LYS A 131 -3.14 18.64 -0.71
CA LYS A 131 -3.02 19.61 -1.83
C LYS A 131 -1.64 20.23 -1.90
N ALA A 132 -1.14 20.75 -0.79
CA ALA A 132 0.19 21.34 -0.71
C ALA A 132 1.27 20.28 -1.01
N ARG A 133 1.09 19.05 -0.48
CA ARG A 133 1.93 17.91 -0.75
C ARG A 133 1.97 17.53 -2.23
N HIS A 134 0.82 17.46 -2.89
CA HIS A 134 0.74 17.16 -4.32
C HIS A 134 1.52 18.18 -5.15
N ALA A 135 1.40 19.48 -4.82
CA ALA A 135 2.16 20.54 -5.48
C ALA A 135 3.67 20.38 -5.27
N ALA A 136 4.12 20.07 -4.05
CA ALA A 136 5.54 19.85 -3.73
C ALA A 136 6.12 18.65 -4.49
N VAL A 137 5.36 17.56 -4.60
CA VAL A 137 5.77 16.37 -5.35
C VAL A 137 5.88 16.65 -6.86
N LEU A 138 4.93 17.35 -7.45
CA LEU A 138 5.00 17.74 -8.86
C LEU A 138 6.17 18.68 -9.14
N GLU A 139 6.44 19.63 -8.24
CA GLU A 139 7.61 20.52 -8.36
C GLU A 139 8.91 19.72 -8.29
N PHE A 140 9.04 18.78 -7.35
CA PHE A 140 10.18 17.87 -7.27
C PHE A 140 10.39 17.09 -8.58
N TRP A 141 9.33 16.49 -9.13
CA TRP A 141 9.44 15.72 -10.38
C TRP A 141 9.78 16.58 -11.58
N LYS A 142 9.45 17.87 -11.55
CA LYS A 142 9.74 18.81 -12.63
C LYS A 142 11.14 19.42 -12.55
N THR A 143 11.57 19.79 -11.34
CA THR A 143 12.78 20.61 -11.13
C THR A 143 13.94 19.85 -10.47
N GLY A 144 13.67 18.70 -9.85
CA GLY A 144 14.62 18.02 -8.98
C GLY A 144 14.80 18.68 -7.61
N THR A 145 13.95 19.66 -7.23
CA THR A 145 14.01 20.30 -5.92
C THR A 145 13.20 19.50 -4.92
N LEU A 146 13.87 18.72 -4.08
CA LEU A 146 13.25 17.89 -3.04
C LEU A 146 12.96 18.71 -1.78
N ASP A 147 11.73 18.60 -1.25
CA ASP A 147 11.41 18.98 0.11
C ASP A 147 11.54 17.74 1.03
N PRO A 148 12.55 17.68 1.94
CA PRO A 148 12.74 16.52 2.80
C PRO A 148 11.59 16.26 3.79
N GLU A 149 10.78 17.27 4.09
CA GLU A 149 9.66 17.14 5.03
C GLU A 149 8.31 16.93 4.31
N CYS A 150 8.21 17.22 2.99
CA CYS A 150 6.96 17.11 2.23
C CYS A 150 7.21 16.49 0.84
N ASN A 151 6.95 15.20 0.69
CA ASN A 151 7.31 14.44 -0.51
C ASN A 151 6.41 13.18 -0.68
N VAL A 152 6.81 12.24 -1.55
CA VAL A 152 6.07 10.97 -1.77
C VAL A 152 5.97 10.10 -0.50
N GLN A 153 6.84 10.28 0.48
CA GLN A 153 6.84 9.49 1.73
C GLN A 153 6.10 10.20 2.86
N PHE A 154 6.19 11.51 2.95
CA PHE A 154 5.70 12.33 4.06
C PHE A 154 4.59 13.28 3.64
N GLY A 155 3.60 13.44 4.52
CA GLY A 155 2.41 14.24 4.36
C GLY A 155 1.12 13.44 4.46
N GLU A 156 -0.01 14.10 4.36
CA GLU A 156 -1.34 13.53 4.50
C GLU A 156 -1.55 12.29 3.62
N GLY A 157 -2.00 11.19 4.26
CA GLY A 157 -2.20 9.90 3.61
C GLY A 157 -0.95 9.01 3.53
N GLY A 158 0.24 9.53 3.91
CA GLY A 158 1.50 8.78 3.87
C GLY A 158 1.89 8.35 2.45
N ALA A 159 2.83 7.41 2.31
CA ALA A 159 3.30 6.93 1.00
C ALA A 159 2.17 6.31 0.13
N GLY A 160 1.07 5.86 0.75
CA GLY A 160 -0.08 5.29 0.05
C GLY A 160 -0.75 6.23 -0.93
N THR A 161 -0.73 7.55 -0.69
CA THR A 161 -1.37 8.56 -1.56
C THR A 161 -0.75 8.62 -2.96
N PHE A 162 0.55 8.36 -3.08
CA PHE A 162 1.27 8.31 -4.36
C PHE A 162 1.58 6.87 -4.75
N SER A 163 0.54 6.04 -4.82
CA SER A 163 0.63 4.63 -5.21
C SER A 163 -0.58 4.24 -6.08
N ASP A 164 -0.65 2.99 -6.53
CA ASP A 164 -1.87 2.45 -7.16
C ASP A 164 -3.07 2.38 -6.20
N GLY A 165 -2.85 2.59 -4.90
CA GLY A 165 -3.94 2.56 -3.92
C GLY A 165 -4.54 1.16 -3.72
N LYS A 166 -3.76 0.08 -3.86
CA LYS A 166 -4.24 -1.29 -3.65
C LYS A 166 -4.73 -1.50 -2.22
N LEU A 167 -5.94 -2.02 -2.11
CA LEU A 167 -6.59 -2.30 -0.83
C LEU A 167 -6.66 -3.80 -0.50
N ASN A 168 -6.21 -4.67 -1.40
CA ASN A 168 -6.20 -6.11 -1.14
C ASN A 168 -5.12 -6.47 -0.10
N THR A 169 -5.48 -7.34 0.83
CA THR A 169 -4.59 -7.85 1.88
C THR A 169 -4.74 -9.36 2.03
N GLY A 170 -3.67 -10.03 2.47
CA GLY A 170 -3.72 -11.45 2.83
C GLY A 170 -4.29 -11.71 4.23
N VAL A 171 -4.50 -10.67 5.03
CA VAL A 171 -5.06 -10.78 6.38
C VAL A 171 -6.57 -10.97 6.29
N LYS A 172 -7.12 -11.88 7.11
CA LYS A 172 -8.57 -12.06 7.27
C LYS A 172 -9.00 -11.45 8.60
N ASN A 173 -9.78 -10.38 8.55
CA ASN A 173 -10.30 -9.71 9.74
C ASN A 173 -11.63 -9.02 9.38
N GLU A 174 -12.61 -9.04 10.29
CA GLU A 174 -13.93 -8.43 10.08
C GLU A 174 -13.88 -6.90 9.85
N ARG A 175 -12.86 -6.22 10.38
CA ARG A 175 -12.67 -4.77 10.22
C ARG A 175 -12.30 -4.34 8.81
N ILE A 176 -11.88 -5.27 7.95
CA ILE A 176 -11.50 -4.94 6.56
C ILE A 176 -12.70 -4.42 5.78
N GLY A 177 -13.88 -5.01 5.95
CA GLY A 177 -15.11 -4.50 5.33
C GLY A 177 -15.38 -3.05 5.74
N TRP A 178 -15.26 -2.74 7.04
CA TRP A 178 -15.45 -1.40 7.55
C TRP A 178 -14.39 -0.40 7.02
N ILE A 179 -13.12 -0.81 6.87
CA ILE A 179 -12.07 0.03 6.25
C ILE A 179 -12.49 0.42 4.82
N LEU A 180 -12.96 -0.55 4.02
CA LEU A 180 -13.40 -0.28 2.66
C LEU A 180 -14.64 0.64 2.63
N GLU A 181 -15.58 0.44 3.55
CA GLU A 181 -16.76 1.31 3.71
C GLU A 181 -16.35 2.75 4.07
N GLN A 182 -15.34 2.95 4.96
CA GLN A 182 -14.84 4.29 5.26
C GLN A 182 -14.22 4.95 4.02
N PHE A 183 -13.41 4.25 3.25
CA PHE A 183 -12.85 4.78 2.01
C PHE A 183 -13.93 5.12 0.98
N ALA A 184 -14.91 4.24 0.76
CA ALA A 184 -16.03 4.51 -0.14
C ALA A 184 -16.88 5.69 0.35
N GLY A 185 -17.16 5.77 1.66
CA GLY A 185 -17.90 6.88 2.28
C GLY A 185 -17.17 8.22 2.22
N THR A 186 -15.87 8.23 2.01
CA THR A 186 -15.05 9.45 1.87
C THR A 186 -14.70 9.79 0.42
N GLY A 187 -15.26 9.07 -0.55
CA GLY A 187 -15.22 9.46 -1.96
C GLY A 187 -14.44 8.54 -2.88
N ALA A 188 -13.95 7.39 -2.39
CA ALA A 188 -13.43 6.36 -3.28
C ALA A 188 -14.56 5.72 -4.10
N SER A 189 -14.25 5.25 -5.31
CA SER A 189 -15.21 4.54 -6.15
C SER A 189 -15.85 3.35 -5.42
N ALA A 190 -17.15 3.15 -5.57
CA ALA A 190 -17.91 2.10 -4.89
C ALA A 190 -17.48 0.67 -5.30
N ASP A 191 -16.74 0.51 -6.38
CA ASP A 191 -16.24 -0.78 -6.84
C ASP A 191 -15.25 -1.42 -5.84
N ILE A 192 -14.57 -0.64 -5.01
CA ILE A 192 -13.71 -1.16 -3.94
C ILE A 192 -14.46 -2.05 -2.94
N LEU A 193 -15.78 -1.91 -2.82
CA LEU A 193 -16.61 -2.70 -1.92
C LEU A 193 -16.87 -4.12 -2.44
N TYR A 194 -16.71 -4.35 -3.74
CA TYR A 194 -17.01 -5.65 -4.34
C TYR A 194 -15.90 -6.22 -5.23
N ASP A 195 -14.95 -5.44 -5.68
CA ASP A 195 -13.85 -5.99 -6.48
C ASP A 195 -12.91 -6.86 -5.62
N ALA A 196 -12.53 -8.02 -6.16
CA ALA A 196 -11.63 -8.94 -5.48
C ALA A 196 -10.20 -8.39 -5.36
N LYS A 197 -9.84 -7.41 -6.19
CA LYS A 197 -8.58 -6.67 -6.16
C LYS A 197 -8.86 -5.17 -6.13
N PRO A 198 -9.45 -4.66 -5.03
CA PRO A 198 -9.86 -3.27 -4.94
C PRO A 198 -8.64 -2.34 -4.94
N HIS A 199 -8.79 -1.19 -5.62
CA HIS A 199 -7.80 -0.11 -5.64
C HIS A 199 -8.52 1.23 -5.77
N ILE A 200 -7.89 2.31 -5.30
CA ILE A 200 -8.47 3.65 -5.36
C ILE A 200 -7.87 4.45 -6.52
N GLY A 201 -6.55 4.36 -6.73
CA GLY A 201 -5.81 5.22 -7.65
C GLY A 201 -5.30 6.50 -6.97
N THR A 202 -4.17 7.01 -7.47
CA THR A 202 -3.51 8.18 -6.86
C THR A 202 -4.32 9.46 -7.04
N ASP A 203 -5.07 9.58 -8.13
CA ASP A 203 -5.96 10.70 -8.46
C ASP A 203 -7.13 10.85 -7.49
N GLU A 204 -7.78 9.76 -7.10
CA GLU A 204 -8.89 9.76 -6.12
C GLU A 204 -8.39 9.87 -4.68
N LEU A 205 -7.24 9.27 -4.35
CA LEU A 205 -6.71 9.20 -2.98
C LEU A 205 -6.54 10.58 -2.33
N VAL A 206 -6.17 11.60 -3.08
CA VAL A 206 -6.05 12.98 -2.58
C VAL A 206 -7.37 13.45 -1.94
N THR A 207 -8.49 13.22 -2.62
CA THR A 207 -9.83 13.61 -2.11
C THR A 207 -10.26 12.72 -0.94
N VAL A 208 -10.02 11.43 -1.05
CA VAL A 208 -10.39 10.44 -0.03
C VAL A 208 -9.72 10.73 1.31
N VAL A 209 -8.41 11.02 1.31
CA VAL A 209 -7.68 11.29 2.57
C VAL A 209 -8.12 12.62 3.20
N GLN A 210 -8.42 13.65 2.39
CA GLN A 210 -8.95 14.91 2.89
C GLN A 210 -10.32 14.74 3.57
N ASN A 211 -11.23 14.01 2.93
CA ASN A 211 -12.57 13.78 3.48
C ASN A 211 -12.50 12.89 4.75
N LEU A 212 -11.55 11.96 4.80
CA LEU A 212 -11.31 11.16 6.01
C LEU A 212 -10.78 12.04 7.16
N ARG A 213 -9.89 12.99 6.89
CA ARG A 213 -9.45 13.99 7.87
C ARG A 213 -10.63 14.82 8.39
N GLU A 214 -11.48 15.33 7.51
CA GLU A 214 -12.68 16.10 7.92
C GLU A 214 -13.61 15.25 8.81
N THR A 215 -13.74 13.97 8.51
CA THR A 215 -14.49 13.02 9.34
C THR A 215 -13.87 12.88 10.74
N ILE A 216 -12.55 12.74 10.84
CA ILE A 216 -11.82 12.68 12.12
C ILE A 216 -12.04 13.97 12.93
N ILE A 217 -11.96 15.14 12.29
CA ILE A 217 -12.18 16.44 12.92
C ILE A 217 -13.64 16.57 13.39
N HIS A 218 -14.60 16.12 12.58
CA HIS A 218 -16.03 16.11 12.94
C HIS A 218 -16.29 15.34 14.25
N TYR A 219 -15.58 14.22 14.47
CA TYR A 219 -15.64 13.45 15.72
C TYR A 219 -14.73 13.99 16.83
N GLY A 220 -14.17 15.20 16.69
CA GLY A 220 -13.41 15.90 17.73
C GLY A 220 -11.91 15.59 17.77
N GLY A 221 -11.35 14.93 16.75
CA GLY A 221 -9.90 14.82 16.55
C GLY A 221 -9.30 16.13 16.03
N GLU A 222 -7.98 16.25 16.12
CA GLU A 222 -7.21 17.38 15.60
C GLU A 222 -6.02 16.87 14.80
N VAL A 223 -5.75 17.49 13.64
CA VAL A 223 -4.60 17.16 12.80
C VAL A 223 -3.76 18.42 12.57
N ARG A 224 -2.46 18.32 12.86
CA ARG A 224 -1.48 19.39 12.63
C ARG A 224 -0.45 18.94 11.61
N PHE A 225 -0.31 19.71 10.55
CA PHE A 225 0.69 19.54 9.50
C PHE A 225 1.92 20.39 9.74
N GLY A 226 3.05 20.01 9.12
CA GLY A 226 4.32 20.69 9.29
C GLY A 226 4.89 20.56 10.71
N VAL A 227 4.48 19.53 11.45
CA VAL A 227 4.90 19.26 12.82
C VAL A 227 5.69 17.96 12.89
N LYS A 228 6.99 18.05 13.05
CA LYS A 228 7.91 16.92 13.13
C LYS A 228 8.16 16.53 14.58
N VAL A 229 7.85 15.29 14.94
CA VAL A 229 8.21 14.74 16.24
C VAL A 229 9.69 14.37 16.23
N THR A 230 10.46 14.97 17.15
CA THR A 230 11.91 14.82 17.28
C THR A 230 12.32 13.86 18.41
N GLY A 231 11.39 13.52 19.31
CA GLY A 231 11.65 12.56 20.38
C GLY A 231 10.48 12.38 21.33
N LEU A 232 10.65 11.47 22.27
CA LEU A 232 9.70 11.20 23.34
C LEU A 232 10.06 11.99 24.61
N VAL A 233 9.05 12.32 25.38
CA VAL A 233 9.19 12.77 26.77
C VAL A 233 8.78 11.62 27.66
N THR A 234 9.68 11.20 28.55
CA THR A 234 9.46 10.03 29.40
C THR A 234 9.72 10.37 30.87
N GLU A 235 8.93 9.80 31.76
CA GLU A 235 9.07 9.93 33.21
C GLU A 235 8.73 8.55 33.84
N ASP A 236 9.60 8.04 34.68
CA ASP A 236 9.45 6.75 35.39
C ASP A 236 9.08 5.56 34.46
N GLY A 237 9.71 5.49 33.28
CA GLY A 237 9.46 4.43 32.30
C GLY A 237 8.12 4.53 31.56
N CYS A 238 7.44 5.68 31.68
CA CYS A 238 6.21 5.99 30.96
C CYS A 238 6.45 7.14 29.97
N VAL A 239 5.78 7.09 28.82
CA VAL A 239 5.71 8.22 27.92
C VAL A 239 4.67 9.21 28.44
N THR A 240 5.08 10.47 28.61
CA THR A 240 4.22 11.56 29.10
C THR A 240 3.98 12.64 28.05
N GLY A 241 4.65 12.53 26.89
CA GLY A 241 4.50 13.45 25.77
C GLY A 241 5.52 13.22 24.66
N VAL A 242 5.53 14.15 23.73
CA VAL A 242 6.51 14.18 22.62
C VAL A 242 7.18 15.54 22.53
N ARG A 243 8.44 15.57 22.08
CA ARG A 243 9.07 16.78 21.56
C ARG A 243 8.71 16.93 20.10
N ALA A 244 8.29 18.09 19.68
CA ALA A 244 7.88 18.36 18.31
C ALA A 244 8.43 19.70 17.84
N ALA A 245 8.93 19.73 16.62
CA ALA A 245 9.44 20.93 15.96
C ALA A 245 8.44 21.41 14.89
N GLN A 246 8.21 22.73 14.86
CA GLN A 246 7.40 23.40 13.84
C GLN A 246 8.03 24.78 13.54
N GLY A 247 8.30 25.06 12.26
CA GLY A 247 8.86 26.35 11.85
C GLY A 247 10.23 26.69 12.48
N GLY A 248 11.00 25.69 12.93
CA GLY A 248 12.30 25.86 13.60
C GLY A 248 12.21 25.99 15.13
N GLU A 249 11.02 26.06 15.71
CA GLU A 249 10.79 26.06 17.14
C GLU A 249 10.44 24.65 17.65
N GLU A 250 10.99 24.25 18.79
CA GLU A 250 10.69 22.98 19.44
C GLU A 250 9.84 23.21 20.69
N ALA A 251 8.79 22.37 20.84
CA ALA A 251 7.91 22.40 22.00
C ALA A 251 7.62 20.99 22.51
N VAL A 252 7.28 20.89 23.81
CA VAL A 252 6.77 19.66 24.41
C VAL A 252 5.24 19.64 24.32
N ILE A 253 4.71 18.56 23.78
CA ILE A 253 3.28 18.31 23.70
C ILE A 253 2.96 17.17 24.66
N PRO A 254 2.22 17.41 25.76
CA PRO A 254 1.84 16.38 26.71
C PRO A 254 0.83 15.40 26.09
N ALA A 255 0.93 14.12 26.47
CA ALA A 255 0.08 13.06 25.95
C ALA A 255 -0.22 12.01 27.02
N SER A 256 -1.44 11.45 27.02
CA SER A 256 -1.78 10.28 27.83
C SER A 256 -1.10 8.99 27.31
N CYS A 257 -0.89 8.92 26.00
CA CYS A 257 -0.14 7.89 25.30
C CYS A 257 0.26 8.39 23.92
N VAL A 258 1.23 7.70 23.29
CA VAL A 258 1.76 8.03 21.98
C VAL A 258 1.64 6.81 21.05
N LEU A 259 0.96 6.97 19.91
CA LEU A 259 0.90 5.98 18.85
C LEU A 259 1.92 6.36 17.78
N LEU A 260 2.89 5.48 17.50
CA LEU A 260 3.93 5.70 16.50
C LEU A 260 3.51 5.09 15.16
N ALA A 261 2.93 5.90 14.27
CA ALA A 261 2.51 5.55 12.92
C ALA A 261 3.40 6.20 11.84
N ILE A 262 4.70 6.27 12.08
CA ILE A 262 5.70 7.10 11.39
C ILE A 262 6.04 6.67 9.96
N GLY A 263 5.56 5.50 9.50
CA GLY A 263 5.99 4.91 8.22
C GLY A 263 7.46 4.45 8.26
N HIS A 264 7.91 3.77 7.20
CA HIS A 264 9.26 3.21 7.15
C HIS A 264 10.35 4.19 6.70
N SER A 265 9.97 5.39 6.23
CA SER A 265 10.92 6.37 5.67
C SER A 265 11.39 7.45 6.65
N ALA A 266 10.80 7.54 7.85
CA ALA A 266 11.15 8.52 8.88
C ALA A 266 12.45 8.13 9.63
N ARG A 267 13.56 8.04 8.88
CA ARG A 267 14.86 7.51 9.36
C ARG A 267 15.42 8.28 10.53
N ASP A 268 15.34 9.60 10.50
CA ASP A 268 15.72 10.48 11.59
C ASP A 268 14.93 10.21 12.88
N THR A 269 13.64 9.88 12.75
CA THR A 269 12.80 9.49 13.89
C THR A 269 13.22 8.14 14.44
N PHE A 270 13.53 7.15 13.58
CA PHE A 270 14.08 5.86 14.04
C PHE A 270 15.40 6.04 14.78
N GLU A 271 16.32 6.88 14.27
CA GLU A 271 17.60 7.19 14.92
C GLU A 271 17.37 7.84 16.29
N ALA A 272 16.48 8.82 16.39
CA ALA A 272 16.15 9.50 17.65
C ALA A 272 15.52 8.54 18.67
N LEU A 273 14.56 7.71 18.26
CA LEU A 273 13.93 6.72 19.14
C LEU A 273 14.92 5.64 19.61
N HIS A 274 15.80 5.18 18.72
CA HIS A 274 16.84 4.22 19.07
C HIS A 274 17.83 4.80 20.07
N ALA A 275 18.26 6.05 19.89
CA ALA A 275 19.12 6.76 20.82
C ALA A 275 18.46 6.98 22.20
N GLN A 276 17.13 7.05 22.26
CA GLN A 276 16.35 7.11 23.50
C GLN A 276 16.09 5.73 24.15
N GLY A 277 16.65 4.64 23.57
CA GLY A 277 16.52 3.28 24.11
C GLY A 277 15.20 2.60 23.79
N VAL A 278 14.42 3.06 22.81
CA VAL A 278 13.22 2.33 22.33
C VAL A 278 13.68 1.01 21.72
N PRO A 279 13.17 -0.13 22.20
CA PRO A 279 13.61 -1.44 21.72
C PRO A 279 13.25 -1.67 20.25
N MET A 280 14.27 -2.03 19.47
CA MET A 280 14.16 -2.31 18.02
C MET A 280 14.96 -3.54 17.64
N GLU A 281 14.55 -4.20 16.58
CA GLU A 281 15.28 -5.32 15.96
C GLU A 281 15.36 -5.14 14.44
N PRO A 282 16.43 -5.69 13.80
CA PRO A 282 16.50 -5.70 12.34
C PRO A 282 15.45 -6.68 11.80
N LYS A 283 14.79 -6.30 10.72
CA LYS A 283 13.72 -7.10 10.09
C LYS A 283 14.12 -7.45 8.66
N PRO A 284 13.86 -8.68 8.17
CA PRO A 284 13.98 -9.00 6.75
C PRO A 284 13.15 -8.04 5.89
N PHE A 285 13.74 -7.60 4.78
CA PHE A 285 13.08 -6.73 3.79
C PHE A 285 13.57 -7.07 2.38
N SER A 286 13.17 -6.33 1.37
CA SER A 286 13.59 -6.59 0.00
C SER A 286 13.98 -5.31 -0.71
N MET A 287 14.98 -5.41 -1.58
CA MET A 287 15.43 -4.34 -2.47
C MET A 287 15.59 -4.88 -3.90
N GLY A 288 15.58 -3.99 -4.87
CA GLY A 288 15.78 -4.34 -6.26
C GLY A 288 15.60 -3.15 -7.19
N VAL A 289 14.83 -3.37 -8.22
CA VAL A 289 14.57 -2.41 -9.30
C VAL A 289 13.09 -2.30 -9.60
N ARG A 290 12.69 -1.26 -10.32
CA ARG A 290 11.38 -1.17 -10.98
C ARG A 290 11.54 -1.67 -12.42
N ILE A 291 10.63 -2.53 -12.89
CA ILE A 291 10.60 -3.02 -14.27
C ILE A 291 9.37 -2.48 -14.98
N GLU A 292 9.53 -1.98 -16.22
CA GLU A 292 8.44 -1.46 -17.05
C GLU A 292 8.28 -2.28 -18.32
N HIS A 293 7.01 -2.50 -18.69
CA HIS A 293 6.56 -3.17 -19.91
C HIS A 293 5.39 -2.43 -20.53
N PRO A 294 5.06 -2.59 -21.82
CA PRO A 294 3.78 -2.15 -22.35
C PRO A 294 2.63 -2.85 -21.63
N GLN A 295 1.61 -2.11 -21.18
CA GLN A 295 0.42 -2.70 -20.54
C GLN A 295 -0.27 -3.71 -21.45
N ARG A 296 -0.26 -3.46 -22.76
CA ARG A 296 -0.83 -4.38 -23.75
C ARG A 296 -0.21 -5.77 -23.71
N LEU A 297 1.12 -5.88 -23.56
CA LEU A 297 1.82 -7.16 -23.39
C LEU A 297 1.25 -7.94 -22.20
N VAL A 298 1.01 -7.24 -21.09
CA VAL A 298 0.45 -7.86 -19.88
C VAL A 298 -0.98 -8.32 -20.10
N ASN A 299 -1.83 -7.49 -20.75
CA ASN A 299 -3.21 -7.84 -21.09
C ASN A 299 -3.27 -9.09 -21.98
N GLU A 300 -2.50 -9.14 -23.04
CA GLU A 300 -2.43 -10.27 -23.96
C GLU A 300 -1.89 -11.53 -23.28
N SER A 301 -0.88 -11.39 -22.44
CA SER A 301 -0.32 -12.51 -21.69
C SER A 301 -1.29 -13.08 -20.66
N GLN A 302 -2.13 -12.27 -20.01
CA GLN A 302 -3.08 -12.70 -18.98
C GLN A 302 -4.42 -13.13 -19.55
N TYR A 303 -4.96 -12.42 -20.55
CA TYR A 303 -6.31 -12.60 -21.02
C TYR A 303 -6.39 -13.26 -22.41
N GLY A 304 -5.28 -13.38 -23.14
CA GLY A 304 -5.25 -13.95 -24.50
C GLY A 304 -6.21 -13.24 -25.44
N PRO A 305 -7.11 -13.98 -26.15
CA PRO A 305 -8.07 -13.38 -27.08
C PRO A 305 -9.08 -12.41 -26.43
N PHE A 306 -9.16 -12.36 -25.10
CA PHE A 306 -10.07 -11.50 -24.36
C PHE A 306 -9.40 -10.19 -23.88
N ALA A 307 -8.17 -9.89 -24.31
CA ALA A 307 -7.42 -8.71 -23.85
C ALA A 307 -8.18 -7.39 -24.00
N ASP A 308 -9.03 -7.27 -25.00
CA ASP A 308 -9.83 -6.08 -25.28
C ASP A 308 -11.31 -6.22 -24.84
N ALA A 309 -11.64 -7.23 -24.01
CA ALA A 309 -13.03 -7.43 -23.58
C ALA A 309 -13.48 -6.34 -22.59
N PRO A 310 -14.64 -5.69 -22.81
CA PRO A 310 -15.05 -4.49 -22.08
C PRO A 310 -15.32 -4.71 -20.57
N GLY A 311 -15.53 -5.95 -20.15
CA GLY A 311 -15.72 -6.31 -18.74
C GLY A 311 -14.42 -6.56 -17.98
N LEU A 312 -13.25 -6.51 -18.66
CA LEU A 312 -11.94 -6.66 -18.08
C LEU A 312 -11.23 -5.29 -18.02
N GLY A 313 -10.61 -4.98 -16.92
CA GLY A 313 -9.71 -3.84 -16.82
C GLY A 313 -8.27 -4.20 -17.22
N ALA A 314 -7.34 -3.29 -16.99
CA ALA A 314 -5.92 -3.54 -17.16
C ALA A 314 -5.48 -4.76 -16.34
N ALA A 315 -4.79 -5.69 -17.00
CA ALA A 315 -4.32 -6.92 -16.36
C ALA A 315 -3.19 -6.63 -15.39
N ASP A 316 -3.18 -7.36 -14.29
CA ASP A 316 -2.10 -7.36 -13.31
C ASP A 316 -1.40 -8.72 -13.26
N TYR A 317 -0.23 -8.77 -12.64
CA TYR A 317 0.49 -10.00 -12.35
C TYR A 317 1.11 -9.99 -10.96
N LYS A 318 1.32 -11.19 -10.42
CA LYS A 318 2.12 -11.42 -9.23
C LYS A 318 3.00 -12.64 -9.49
N LEU A 319 4.30 -12.40 -9.62
CA LEU A 319 5.29 -13.40 -9.98
C LEU A 319 6.27 -13.60 -8.83
N ASN A 320 6.78 -14.80 -8.68
CA ASN A 320 7.88 -15.11 -7.76
C ASN A 320 8.71 -16.26 -8.33
N VAL A 321 9.97 -16.30 -7.92
CA VAL A 321 10.87 -17.42 -8.19
C VAL A 321 11.73 -17.67 -6.97
N ARG A 322 11.95 -18.96 -6.67
CA ARG A 322 12.92 -19.41 -5.70
C ARG A 322 14.03 -20.13 -6.45
N LEU A 323 15.24 -19.68 -6.28
CA LEU A 323 16.42 -20.23 -6.93
C LEU A 323 16.98 -21.46 -6.17
N PRO A 324 17.81 -22.28 -6.83
CA PRO A 324 18.36 -23.50 -6.18
C PRO A 324 19.22 -23.23 -4.94
N ASP A 325 19.86 -22.06 -4.85
CA ASP A 325 20.64 -21.61 -3.69
C ASP A 325 19.77 -21.14 -2.51
N GLY A 326 18.45 -21.17 -2.65
CA GLY A 326 17.48 -20.73 -1.66
C GLY A 326 17.15 -19.24 -1.71
N SER A 327 17.86 -18.44 -2.52
CA SER A 327 17.51 -17.04 -2.76
C SER A 327 16.19 -16.92 -3.52
N SER A 328 15.55 -15.75 -3.45
CA SER A 328 14.25 -15.54 -4.09
C SER A 328 14.12 -14.13 -4.66
N ALA A 329 13.45 -14.05 -5.80
CA ALA A 329 12.99 -12.79 -6.36
C ALA A 329 11.47 -12.85 -6.61
N TYR A 330 10.82 -11.69 -6.50
CA TYR A 330 9.38 -11.59 -6.70
C TYR A 330 8.98 -10.19 -7.15
N THR A 331 7.81 -10.13 -7.80
CA THR A 331 7.21 -8.84 -8.15
C THR A 331 6.35 -8.33 -7.01
N PHE A 332 6.47 -7.03 -6.73
CA PHE A 332 5.72 -6.35 -5.68
C PHE A 332 5.12 -5.05 -6.22
N CYS A 333 4.01 -4.62 -5.64
CA CYS A 333 3.32 -3.38 -6.01
C CYS A 333 3.29 -3.14 -7.52
N MET A 334 2.83 -4.16 -8.29
CA MET A 334 2.63 -4.02 -9.74
C MET A 334 1.52 -3.01 -10.00
N CYS A 335 1.79 -2.00 -10.81
CA CYS A 335 0.91 -0.89 -11.15
C CYS A 335 0.50 -1.01 -12.62
N PRO A 336 -0.70 -1.54 -12.92
CA PRO A 336 -1.22 -1.62 -14.28
C PRO A 336 -1.48 -0.22 -14.82
N GLY A 337 -1.19 0.02 -16.12
CA GLY A 337 -1.40 1.31 -16.76
C GLY A 337 -0.84 2.47 -15.95
N GLY A 338 0.36 2.31 -15.37
CA GLY A 338 0.90 3.22 -14.37
C GLY A 338 2.29 3.75 -14.70
N TYR A 339 2.85 4.44 -13.72
CA TYR A 339 4.08 5.21 -13.86
C TYR A 339 5.10 4.80 -12.80
N VAL A 340 6.38 4.79 -13.15
CA VAL A 340 7.48 4.79 -12.18
C VAL A 340 7.71 6.23 -11.73
N VAL A 341 7.86 6.43 -10.42
CA VAL A 341 7.96 7.77 -9.83
C VAL A 341 9.16 7.90 -8.90
N ALA A 342 9.68 9.14 -8.81
CA ALA A 342 10.72 9.49 -7.85
C ALA A 342 10.11 9.63 -6.45
N ALA A 343 10.59 8.81 -5.51
CA ALA A 343 10.07 8.71 -4.16
C ALA A 343 11.11 8.99 -3.06
N ALA A 344 12.15 9.79 -3.40
CA ALA A 344 13.14 10.25 -2.44
C ALA A 344 12.50 11.04 -1.30
N SER A 345 13.08 10.95 -0.11
CA SER A 345 12.73 11.76 1.06
C SER A 345 13.97 12.27 1.83
N GLU A 346 15.16 11.94 1.34
CA GLU A 346 16.44 12.44 1.83
C GLU A 346 17.21 13.04 0.66
N GLU A 347 17.87 14.16 0.89
CA GLU A 347 18.70 14.81 -0.12
C GLU A 347 19.84 13.89 -0.57
N GLY A 348 20.15 13.92 -1.87
CA GLY A 348 21.23 13.13 -2.44
C GLY A 348 20.94 11.63 -2.52
N GLY A 349 19.67 11.22 -2.47
CA GLY A 349 19.22 9.85 -2.63
C GLY A 349 18.21 9.69 -3.77
N VAL A 350 18.31 8.64 -4.58
CA VAL A 350 17.29 8.24 -5.57
C VAL A 350 16.55 7.01 -5.06
N VAL A 351 15.22 7.08 -5.12
CA VAL A 351 14.30 5.99 -4.78
C VAL A 351 13.24 5.91 -5.85
N THR A 352 13.00 4.71 -6.37
CA THR A 352 11.88 4.47 -7.28
C THR A 352 10.68 3.88 -6.54
N ASN A 353 9.50 4.22 -6.99
CA ASN A 353 8.23 3.61 -6.61
C ASN A 353 7.32 3.58 -7.84
N GLY A 354 6.12 3.01 -7.73
CA GLY A 354 5.13 3.00 -8.79
C GLY A 354 3.78 3.48 -8.31
N MET A 355 3.05 4.12 -9.22
CA MET A 355 1.66 4.53 -9.00
C MET A 355 0.83 4.31 -10.26
N SER A 356 -0.49 4.32 -10.13
CA SER A 356 -1.44 4.42 -11.24
C SER A 356 -2.66 5.23 -10.82
N ASP A 357 -3.30 5.82 -11.82
CA ASP A 357 -4.62 6.42 -11.65
C ASP A 357 -5.70 5.33 -11.52
N HIS A 358 -6.90 5.71 -11.09
CA HIS A 358 -8.01 4.76 -10.95
C HIS A 358 -8.32 4.04 -12.27
N ALA A 359 -8.28 4.76 -13.38
CA ALA A 359 -8.57 4.21 -14.71
C ALA A 359 -7.54 3.17 -15.19
N ARG A 360 -6.28 3.22 -14.71
CA ARG A 360 -5.20 2.32 -15.12
C ARG A 360 -5.00 2.27 -16.64
N ASP A 361 -5.11 3.41 -17.30
CA ASP A 361 -5.11 3.55 -18.77
C ASP A 361 -3.79 4.05 -19.36
N GLY A 362 -2.74 4.13 -18.53
CA GLY A 362 -1.38 4.45 -18.98
C GLY A 362 -0.81 3.39 -19.93
N GLU A 363 0.15 3.79 -20.74
CA GLU A 363 0.77 2.94 -21.77
C GLU A 363 1.57 1.79 -21.17
N ASN A 364 2.27 2.03 -20.04
CA ASN A 364 3.11 1.05 -19.37
C ASN A 364 2.42 0.41 -18.17
N ALA A 365 2.81 -0.84 -17.94
CA ALA A 365 2.68 -1.53 -16.67
C ALA A 365 4.05 -1.51 -15.97
N ASN A 366 4.09 -1.33 -14.67
CA ASN A 366 5.35 -1.43 -13.93
C ASN A 366 5.20 -2.25 -12.64
N ALA A 367 6.30 -2.83 -12.16
CA ALA A 367 6.34 -3.53 -10.89
C ALA A 367 7.74 -3.41 -10.26
N ALA A 368 7.80 -3.38 -8.93
CA ALA A 368 9.05 -3.66 -8.25
C ALA A 368 9.45 -5.12 -8.49
N LEU A 369 10.69 -5.36 -8.88
CA LEU A 369 11.32 -6.67 -8.96
C LEU A 369 12.37 -6.75 -7.86
N LEU A 370 12.04 -7.48 -6.81
CA LEU A 370 12.71 -7.43 -5.52
C LEU A 370 13.39 -8.75 -5.17
N VAL A 371 14.54 -8.63 -4.52
CA VAL A 371 15.30 -9.72 -3.92
C VAL A 371 15.13 -9.67 -2.40
N THR A 372 14.80 -10.81 -1.79
CA THR A 372 14.66 -10.93 -0.33
C THR A 372 16.04 -10.89 0.33
N LEU A 373 16.15 -10.02 1.35
CA LEU A 373 17.35 -9.82 2.16
C LEU A 373 17.03 -10.09 3.63
N ASN A 374 17.91 -10.86 4.26
CA ASN A 374 17.79 -11.19 5.68
C ASN A 374 18.76 -10.34 6.50
N PRO A 375 18.55 -10.17 7.81
CA PRO A 375 19.49 -9.45 8.68
C PRO A 375 20.93 -9.99 8.61
N ALA A 376 21.10 -11.26 8.24
CA ALA A 376 22.41 -11.86 8.00
C ALA A 376 23.14 -11.32 6.77
N ASP A 377 22.41 -10.74 5.81
CA ASP A 377 22.95 -10.13 4.59
C ASP A 377 23.37 -8.66 4.80
N PHE A 378 22.95 -8.02 5.93
CA PHE A 378 23.20 -6.61 6.16
C PHE A 378 24.65 -6.33 6.48
N PRO A 379 25.27 -5.29 5.89
CA PRO A 379 26.64 -4.89 6.23
C PRO A 379 26.80 -4.50 7.70
N ASP A 380 25.79 -3.86 8.28
CA ASP A 380 25.70 -3.49 9.69
C ASP A 380 24.65 -4.36 10.39
N ARG A 381 25.02 -4.97 11.52
CA ARG A 381 24.20 -5.87 12.34
C ARG A 381 23.32 -5.14 13.37
N SER A 382 23.44 -3.82 13.47
CA SER A 382 22.61 -3.02 14.36
C SER A 382 21.13 -3.11 13.98
N PRO A 383 20.21 -2.78 14.89
CA PRO A 383 18.77 -2.71 14.55
C PRO A 383 18.45 -1.82 13.34
N LEU A 384 19.25 -0.78 13.09
CA LEU A 384 19.09 0.18 11.99
C LEU A 384 19.93 -0.17 10.74
N GLY A 385 20.71 -1.25 10.77
CA GLY A 385 21.66 -1.60 9.71
C GLY A 385 21.04 -1.75 8.33
N GLY A 386 19.84 -2.33 8.24
CA GLY A 386 19.09 -2.42 6.98
C GLY A 386 18.70 -1.04 6.43
N MET A 387 18.34 -0.10 7.31
CA MET A 387 18.02 1.28 6.96
C MET A 387 19.24 2.04 6.42
N TYR A 388 20.40 1.85 7.04
CA TYR A 388 21.65 2.47 6.57
C TYR A 388 22.09 1.88 5.22
N TRP A 389 21.88 0.59 4.99
CA TRP A 389 22.18 -0.04 3.69
C TRP A 389 21.26 0.51 2.57
N GLN A 390 19.96 0.68 2.83
CA GLN A 390 19.05 1.37 1.89
C GLN A 390 19.59 2.76 1.55
N ARG A 391 19.93 3.59 2.55
CA ARG A 391 20.45 4.95 2.36
C ARG A 391 21.72 4.96 1.51
N GLN A 392 22.66 4.07 1.77
CA GLN A 392 23.89 3.95 0.99
C GLN A 392 23.62 3.63 -0.49
N LEU A 393 22.69 2.70 -0.76
CA LEU A 393 22.32 2.34 -2.11
C LEU A 393 21.62 3.50 -2.85
N GLU A 394 20.72 4.21 -2.16
CA GLU A 394 20.02 5.38 -2.69
C GLU A 394 20.99 6.51 -3.07
N GLN A 395 22.01 6.75 -2.25
CA GLN A 395 23.07 7.72 -2.52
C GLN A 395 23.99 7.28 -3.68
N THR A 396 24.28 5.99 -3.79
CA THR A 396 25.04 5.45 -4.91
C THR A 396 24.28 5.62 -6.22
N ALA A 397 22.99 5.34 -6.22
CA ALA A 397 22.12 5.55 -7.36
C ALA A 397 22.00 7.04 -7.76
N PHE A 398 21.92 7.93 -6.77
CA PHE A 398 21.92 9.38 -7.04
C PHE A 398 23.16 9.83 -7.80
N ARG A 399 24.35 9.39 -7.37
CA ARG A 399 25.60 9.70 -8.08
C ARG A 399 25.64 9.10 -9.48
N ALA A 400 25.21 7.84 -9.63
CA ALA A 400 25.15 7.15 -10.93
C ALA A 400 24.14 7.78 -11.89
N GLY A 401 23.03 8.34 -11.37
CA GLY A 401 22.03 9.07 -12.13
C GLY A 401 22.48 10.46 -12.59
N GLY A 402 23.63 10.97 -12.13
CA GLY A 402 24.15 12.29 -12.49
C GLY A 402 23.96 13.37 -11.44
N SER A 403 23.62 12.99 -10.22
CA SER A 403 23.41 13.89 -9.04
C SER A 403 22.33 14.96 -9.26
N ASN A 404 21.30 14.62 -10.01
CA ASN A 404 20.16 15.50 -10.36
C ASN A 404 18.79 14.82 -10.24
N TYR A 405 18.71 13.73 -9.44
CA TYR A 405 17.55 12.86 -9.24
C TYR A 405 17.07 12.08 -10.49
N CYS A 406 17.79 12.12 -11.62
CA CYS A 406 17.59 11.10 -12.64
C CYS A 406 17.95 9.72 -12.06
N ALA A 407 17.14 8.71 -12.37
CA ALA A 407 17.40 7.36 -11.90
C ALA A 407 18.31 6.58 -12.86
N PRO A 408 19.28 5.80 -12.35
CA PRO A 408 20.03 4.87 -13.19
C PRO A 408 19.08 3.81 -13.78
N ALA A 409 19.19 3.57 -15.09
CA ALA A 409 18.34 2.62 -15.80
C ALA A 409 19.12 1.80 -16.82
N GLN A 410 18.58 0.63 -17.13
CA GLN A 410 19.19 -0.31 -18.09
C GLN A 410 18.11 -1.16 -18.75
N LEU A 411 18.28 -1.51 -20.02
CA LEU A 411 17.41 -2.48 -20.68
C LEU A 411 17.69 -3.89 -20.15
N VAL A 412 16.65 -4.72 -20.04
CA VAL A 412 16.79 -6.11 -19.56
C VAL A 412 17.79 -6.91 -20.39
N GLY A 413 17.77 -6.76 -21.73
CA GLY A 413 18.70 -7.47 -22.59
C GLY A 413 20.16 -7.10 -22.34
N ASP A 414 20.45 -5.83 -22.09
CA ASP A 414 21.79 -5.33 -21.79
C ASP A 414 22.22 -5.71 -20.35
N PHE A 415 21.29 -5.68 -19.40
CA PHE A 415 21.53 -6.16 -18.03
C PHE A 415 21.96 -7.63 -18.01
N LEU A 416 21.26 -8.50 -18.73
CA LEU A 416 21.61 -9.92 -18.83
C LEU A 416 22.92 -10.14 -19.60
N ALA A 417 23.26 -9.25 -20.54
CA ALA A 417 24.52 -9.28 -21.28
C ALA A 417 25.69 -8.58 -20.55
N LYS A 418 25.45 -8.02 -19.34
CA LYS A 418 26.46 -7.31 -18.51
C LYS A 418 27.18 -6.19 -19.29
N ARG A 419 26.41 -5.34 -19.94
CA ARG A 419 26.92 -4.19 -20.67
C ARG A 419 26.00 -2.98 -20.50
N PRO A 420 26.52 -1.76 -20.48
CA PRO A 420 25.71 -0.56 -20.33
C PRO A 420 24.75 -0.41 -21.53
N SER A 421 23.50 0.05 -21.26
CA SER A 421 22.59 0.48 -22.31
C SER A 421 23.03 1.82 -22.89
N GLN A 422 22.94 1.96 -24.22
CA GLN A 422 23.30 3.19 -24.94
C GLN A 422 22.06 3.98 -25.41
N THR A 423 21.00 3.27 -25.74
CA THR A 423 19.75 3.81 -26.27
C THR A 423 18.55 3.06 -25.68
N LEU A 424 17.42 3.73 -25.61
CA LEU A 424 16.15 3.12 -25.26
C LEU A 424 15.61 2.31 -26.45
N GLY A 425 14.82 1.27 -26.14
CA GLY A 425 14.09 0.47 -27.11
C GLY A 425 12.65 0.96 -27.34
N GLY A 426 11.72 0.03 -27.56
CA GLY A 426 10.30 0.30 -27.74
C GLY A 426 9.60 0.79 -26.46
N VAL A 427 10.10 0.39 -25.29
CA VAL A 427 9.54 0.82 -23.99
C VAL A 427 10.22 2.13 -23.57
N GLN A 428 9.40 3.16 -23.37
CA GLN A 428 9.87 4.45 -22.86
C GLN A 428 9.66 4.51 -21.35
N PRO A 429 10.71 4.79 -20.54
CA PRO A 429 10.57 4.88 -19.09
C PRO A 429 9.69 6.05 -18.68
N THR A 430 8.84 5.82 -17.67
CA THR A 430 7.90 6.83 -17.17
C THR A 430 8.46 7.63 -15.98
N TYR A 431 9.62 7.26 -15.45
CA TYR A 431 10.22 7.91 -14.29
C TYR A 431 10.54 9.38 -14.55
N ARG A 432 10.13 10.24 -13.64
CA ARG A 432 10.46 11.67 -13.63
C ARG A 432 11.28 11.99 -12.38
N PRO A 433 12.33 12.79 -12.47
CA PRO A 433 12.82 13.74 -13.51
C PRO A 433 13.39 13.13 -14.81
N GLY A 434 13.60 11.81 -14.90
CA GLY A 434 14.16 11.13 -16.06
C GLY A 434 15.16 10.06 -15.67
N VAL A 435 15.69 9.34 -16.65
CA VAL A 435 16.64 8.25 -16.43
C VAL A 435 18.00 8.53 -17.04
N THR A 436 19.04 7.98 -16.40
CA THR A 436 20.42 7.93 -16.95
C THR A 436 20.73 6.48 -17.27
N LEU A 437 20.97 6.19 -18.57
CA LEU A 437 21.33 4.85 -19.00
C LEU A 437 22.75 4.50 -18.53
N CYS A 438 22.88 3.36 -17.87
CA CYS A 438 24.15 2.88 -17.33
C CYS A 438 24.17 1.36 -17.19
N GLU A 439 25.21 0.81 -16.59
CA GLU A 439 25.29 -0.59 -16.19
C GLU A 439 24.91 -0.74 -14.72
N LEU A 440 23.75 -1.36 -14.44
CA LEU A 440 23.21 -1.48 -13.07
C LEU A 440 24.05 -2.37 -12.16
N HIS A 441 24.93 -3.22 -12.69
CA HIS A 441 25.89 -4.00 -11.90
C HIS A 441 26.90 -3.12 -11.15
N THR A 442 27.15 -1.89 -11.63
CA THR A 442 28.01 -0.93 -10.95
C THR A 442 27.28 -0.13 -9.86
N VAL A 443 25.96 -0.18 -9.84
CA VAL A 443 25.10 0.57 -8.93
C VAL A 443 24.54 -0.31 -7.82
N LEU A 444 24.05 -1.49 -8.19
CA LEU A 444 23.40 -2.43 -7.27
C LEU A 444 24.41 -3.39 -6.65
N PRO A 445 24.22 -3.81 -5.38
CA PRO A 445 25.04 -4.87 -4.77
C PRO A 445 24.97 -6.18 -5.58
N GLU A 446 26.09 -6.90 -5.65
CA GLU A 446 26.21 -8.20 -6.34
C GLU A 446 25.16 -9.22 -5.85
N ARG A 447 24.85 -9.19 -4.55
CA ARG A 447 23.79 -10.01 -3.95
C ARG A 447 22.43 -9.81 -4.63
N ILE A 448 22.14 -8.61 -5.13
CA ILE A 448 20.89 -8.30 -5.84
C ILE A 448 21.01 -8.67 -7.31
N THR A 449 22.08 -8.22 -7.99
CA THR A 449 22.23 -8.43 -9.44
C THR A 449 22.32 -9.89 -9.82
N SER A 450 23.07 -10.71 -9.06
CA SER A 450 23.20 -12.15 -9.31
C SER A 450 21.89 -12.92 -9.19
N VAL A 451 21.01 -12.50 -8.28
CA VAL A 451 19.66 -13.09 -8.14
C VAL A 451 18.75 -12.62 -9.27
N LEU A 452 18.79 -11.34 -9.67
CA LEU A 452 17.98 -10.81 -10.75
C LEU A 452 18.35 -11.44 -12.11
N GLU A 453 19.64 -11.65 -12.38
CA GLU A 453 20.13 -12.32 -13.61
C GLU A 453 19.50 -13.72 -13.77
N GLN A 454 19.44 -14.48 -12.69
CA GLN A 454 18.87 -15.83 -12.70
C GLN A 454 17.33 -15.81 -12.68
N ALA A 455 16.75 -14.82 -12.01
CA ALA A 455 15.29 -14.72 -11.84
C ALA A 455 14.56 -14.27 -13.11
N LEU A 456 15.13 -13.32 -13.88
CA LEU A 456 14.49 -12.74 -15.06
C LEU A 456 14.07 -13.81 -16.10
N PRO A 457 14.93 -14.75 -16.52
CA PRO A 457 14.51 -15.80 -17.45
C PRO A 457 13.43 -16.75 -16.88
N GLU A 458 13.47 -17.03 -15.59
CA GLU A 458 12.47 -17.87 -14.94
C GLU A 458 11.10 -17.17 -14.80
N LEU A 459 11.12 -15.85 -14.60
CA LEU A 459 9.90 -15.04 -14.56
C LEU A 459 9.29 -14.90 -15.95
N ASP A 460 10.10 -14.82 -17.00
CA ASP A 460 9.65 -14.79 -18.41
C ASP A 460 8.89 -16.08 -18.79
N ARG A 461 9.32 -17.23 -18.30
CA ARG A 461 8.57 -18.50 -18.48
C ARG A 461 7.18 -18.47 -17.86
N LYS A 462 6.96 -17.64 -16.82
CA LYS A 462 5.66 -17.50 -16.14
C LYS A 462 4.77 -16.44 -16.78
N LEU A 463 5.38 -15.37 -17.26
CA LEU A 463 4.73 -14.30 -18.01
C LEU A 463 5.57 -14.00 -19.25
N HIS A 464 5.19 -14.54 -20.39
CA HIS A 464 5.93 -14.38 -21.63
C HIS A 464 6.10 -12.90 -22.00
N GLY A 465 7.33 -12.49 -22.26
CA GLY A 465 7.72 -11.10 -22.50
C GLY A 465 8.12 -10.31 -21.25
N PHE A 466 8.10 -10.94 -20.05
CA PHE A 466 8.54 -10.27 -18.81
C PHE A 466 10.03 -9.87 -18.88
N ALA A 467 10.88 -10.70 -19.46
CA ALA A 467 12.28 -10.39 -19.70
C ALA A 467 12.55 -9.98 -21.17
N ALA A 468 11.58 -9.29 -21.81
CA ALA A 468 11.78 -8.74 -23.14
C ALA A 468 13.06 -7.87 -23.17
N PRO A 469 13.91 -7.97 -24.22
CA PRO A 469 15.19 -7.27 -24.23
C PRO A 469 15.10 -5.75 -24.07
N ASP A 470 13.99 -5.14 -24.45
CA ASP A 470 13.71 -3.70 -24.37
C ASP A 470 12.86 -3.28 -23.16
N ALA A 471 12.46 -4.23 -22.29
CA ALA A 471 11.90 -3.87 -21.00
C ALA A 471 12.92 -3.06 -20.18
N VAL A 472 12.46 -2.06 -19.44
CA VAL A 472 13.32 -1.09 -18.73
C VAL A 472 13.41 -1.43 -17.26
N LEU A 473 14.63 -1.56 -16.75
CA LEU A 473 14.94 -1.63 -15.32
C LEU A 473 15.34 -0.24 -14.83
N THR A 474 14.62 0.31 -13.85
CA THR A 474 14.93 1.59 -13.21
C THR A 474 15.27 1.35 -11.75
N ALA A 475 16.40 1.86 -11.26
CA ALA A 475 16.95 1.55 -9.94
C ALA A 475 17.13 2.81 -9.07
N PRO A 476 17.12 2.63 -7.73
CA PRO A 476 16.79 1.42 -6.99
C PRO A 476 15.37 1.47 -6.39
N GLU A 477 14.75 0.32 -6.23
CA GLU A 477 13.57 0.15 -5.38
C GLU A 477 14.05 -0.36 -4.00
N THR A 478 14.12 0.51 -3.01
CA THR A 478 14.70 0.20 -1.70
C THR A 478 13.67 0.16 -0.58
N ARG A 479 12.51 0.79 -0.77
CA ARG A 479 11.55 1.06 0.29
C ARG A 479 10.25 0.25 0.16
N SER A 480 10.39 -1.04 -0.12
CA SER A 480 9.25 -1.96 -0.24
C SER A 480 8.61 -2.33 1.11
N SER A 481 9.36 -2.25 2.20
CA SER A 481 8.90 -2.49 3.58
C SER A 481 9.93 -1.98 4.59
N SER A 482 9.50 -1.86 5.86
CA SER A 482 10.41 -1.44 6.94
C SER A 482 11.52 -2.46 7.15
N PRO A 483 12.80 -2.04 7.19
CA PRO A 483 13.92 -2.89 7.57
C PRO A 483 14.08 -3.02 9.10
N VAL A 484 13.25 -2.31 9.86
CA VAL A 484 13.28 -2.24 11.32
C VAL A 484 11.95 -2.69 11.89
N ARG A 485 11.98 -3.37 13.04
CA ARG A 485 10.79 -3.60 13.86
C ARG A 485 10.97 -2.89 15.19
N ILE A 486 10.01 -2.03 15.55
CA ILE A 486 9.91 -1.45 16.89
C ILE A 486 9.13 -2.44 17.75
N LEU A 487 9.74 -2.95 18.82
CA LEU A 487 9.15 -4.04 19.60
C LEU A 487 7.94 -3.57 20.40
N ARG A 488 6.91 -4.40 20.43
CA ARG A 488 5.70 -4.25 21.23
C ARG A 488 5.21 -5.62 21.72
N ASP A 489 4.54 -5.64 22.83
CA ASP A 489 3.94 -6.83 23.42
C ASP A 489 2.52 -7.14 22.85
N GLU A 490 1.83 -8.08 23.46
CA GLU A 490 0.46 -8.47 23.08
C GLU A 490 -0.57 -7.36 23.32
N THR A 491 -0.30 -6.45 24.26
CA THR A 491 -1.11 -5.24 24.51
C THR A 491 -0.82 -4.12 23.52
N ARG A 492 0.08 -4.36 22.56
CA ARG A 492 0.58 -3.43 21.55
C ARG A 492 1.43 -2.29 22.11
N GLN A 493 1.82 -2.35 23.38
CA GLN A 493 2.74 -1.40 23.98
C GLN A 493 4.20 -1.83 23.80
N SER A 494 5.07 -0.86 23.64
CA SER A 494 6.51 -1.05 23.80
C SER A 494 6.85 -1.29 25.29
N GLN A 495 8.10 -1.60 25.59
CA GLN A 495 8.60 -1.63 26.98
C GLN A 495 8.40 -0.28 27.71
N LEU A 496 8.38 0.83 26.96
CA LEU A 496 7.95 2.13 27.49
C LEU A 496 6.42 2.16 27.57
N ARG A 497 5.88 2.22 28.78
CA ARG A 497 4.43 2.29 28.99
C ARG A 497 3.84 3.53 28.33
N GLY A 498 2.68 3.40 27.71
CA GLY A 498 2.05 4.47 26.95
C GLY A 498 2.59 4.68 25.54
N LEU A 499 3.58 3.90 25.08
CA LEU A 499 4.09 3.94 23.71
C LEU A 499 3.52 2.77 22.90
N TYR A 500 2.84 3.07 21.78
CA TYR A 500 2.18 2.11 20.90
C TYR A 500 2.74 2.16 19.48
N PRO A 501 3.78 1.39 19.14
CA PRO A 501 4.27 1.30 17.77
C PRO A 501 3.23 0.61 16.87
N CYS A 502 2.88 1.21 15.73
CA CYS A 502 1.90 0.63 14.81
C CYS A 502 2.21 0.87 13.33
N GLY A 503 1.56 0.09 12.49
CA GLY A 503 1.64 0.21 11.05
C GLY A 503 2.91 -0.35 10.43
N GLU A 504 3.18 0.11 9.21
CA GLU A 504 4.30 -0.38 8.40
C GLU A 504 5.66 0.04 8.94
N GLY A 505 5.77 1.27 9.43
CA GLY A 505 7.02 1.77 10.02
C GLY A 505 7.47 0.95 11.22
N ALA A 506 6.54 0.59 12.09
CA ALA A 506 6.83 -0.28 13.22
C ALA A 506 7.08 -1.76 12.85
N GLY A 507 6.95 -2.13 11.56
CA GLY A 507 7.26 -3.47 11.06
C GLY A 507 6.12 -4.49 11.16
N TYR A 508 4.87 -4.06 11.37
CA TYR A 508 3.70 -4.94 11.57
C TYR A 508 2.70 -4.95 10.42
N ALA A 509 2.89 -4.13 9.41
CA ALA A 509 2.04 -4.07 8.22
C ALA A 509 2.90 -3.91 6.96
N GLY A 510 2.27 -4.06 5.78
CA GLY A 510 2.95 -3.93 4.51
C GLY A 510 1.96 -3.54 3.40
N GLY A 511 1.22 -2.43 3.58
CA GLY A 511 0.26 -1.90 2.61
C GLY A 511 -0.90 -1.17 3.30
N ILE A 512 -1.71 -0.45 2.53
CA ILE A 512 -2.74 0.48 3.01
C ILE A 512 -3.71 -0.20 4.00
N THR A 513 -4.39 -1.26 3.57
CA THR A 513 -5.42 -1.93 4.39
C THR A 513 -4.84 -2.62 5.64
N SER A 514 -3.67 -3.25 5.53
CA SER A 514 -3.03 -3.88 6.68
C SER A 514 -2.50 -2.85 7.69
N ALA A 515 -2.02 -1.70 7.22
CA ALA A 515 -1.61 -0.59 8.08
C ALA A 515 -2.82 0.05 8.77
N ALA A 516 -3.92 0.30 8.03
CA ALA A 516 -5.19 0.76 8.59
C ALA A 516 -5.72 -0.19 9.68
N LEU A 517 -5.73 -1.49 9.40
CA LEU A 517 -6.14 -2.50 10.36
C LEU A 517 -5.28 -2.49 11.62
N ASP A 518 -3.96 -2.39 11.47
CA ASP A 518 -3.04 -2.34 12.61
C ASP A 518 -3.24 -1.07 13.45
N GLY A 519 -3.56 0.06 12.79
CA GLY A 519 -3.97 1.31 13.45
C GLY A 519 -5.26 1.16 14.25
N ILE A 520 -6.30 0.54 13.67
CA ILE A 520 -7.57 0.24 14.36
C ILE A 520 -7.33 -0.60 15.62
N LEU A 521 -6.64 -1.72 15.46
CA LEU A 521 -6.35 -2.64 16.56
C LEU A 521 -5.49 -1.99 17.66
N THR A 522 -4.62 -1.05 17.29
CA THR A 522 -3.83 -0.27 18.25
C THR A 522 -4.69 0.75 18.99
N ALA A 523 -5.59 1.42 18.28
CA ALA A 523 -6.57 2.32 18.92
C ALA A 523 -7.51 1.59 19.88
N GLU A 524 -7.97 0.39 19.52
CA GLU A 524 -8.76 -0.47 20.40
C GLU A 524 -8.00 -0.85 21.68
N ALA A 525 -6.70 -1.17 21.56
CA ALA A 525 -5.85 -1.44 22.73
C ALA A 525 -5.71 -0.21 23.64
N VAL A 526 -5.60 0.99 23.07
CA VAL A 526 -5.60 2.25 23.83
C VAL A 526 -6.94 2.44 24.54
N ILE A 527 -8.08 2.20 23.87
CA ILE A 527 -9.42 2.31 24.46
C ILE A 527 -9.58 1.30 25.60
N GLU A 528 -9.10 0.07 25.41
CA GLU A 528 -9.16 -0.99 26.43
C GLU A 528 -8.33 -0.61 27.67
N ALA A 529 -7.16 -0.02 27.48
CA ALA A 529 -6.33 0.47 28.59
C ALA A 529 -7.01 1.55 29.45
N GLN A 530 -8.01 2.28 28.90
CA GLN A 530 -8.81 3.25 29.67
C GLN A 530 -9.95 2.58 30.47
N LYS A 531 -10.08 1.25 30.44
CA LYS A 531 -11.07 0.50 31.20
C LYS A 531 -10.57 0.07 32.58
N GLY A 532 -9.28 0.12 32.83
CA GLY A 532 -8.63 -0.16 34.12
C GLY A 532 -8.38 1.10 34.87
#